data_c4f0e8f22506893a2aecafe7340967b1
#
_entry.id   c4f0e8f22506893a2aecafe7340967b1
#
_cell.length_a   1.000
_cell.length_b   1.000
_cell.length_c   1.000
_cell.angle_alpha   90.00
_cell.angle_beta   90.00
_cell.angle_gamma   90.00
#
_symmetry.space_group_name_H-M   'P 1'
#
loop_
_entity.id
_entity.type
_entity.pdbx_description
1 polymer ?
#
loop_
_entity_poly.entity_id
_entity_poly.type
_entity_poly.pdbx_seq_one_letter_code
_entity_poly.pdbx_strand_id
1 'polypeptide(L)'
;MEIVLQNIGKQFKNGTRALDHVTFTIPQGEFVSVIGPSGAGKTTLFRILNGMETPGDGAVLFDGSDIASMSGTARKNVKRSIGTIYQDFCLVENSTCLANVLTACLPDMGFFPAVFGIYGKKRRAEALKFLDRVGLLEKSEEPVKNLSGGQKQRAAIARALMRHPKILLADEPAASLDPVTGRQILTLLKEIQEKDGVTILMNSHNLEFSQEFSDRIIGLKDGNVVFDGKPGEMNENILRTIYHE
;
A
#
# COMPACT_ATOMS: atom_id res chain seq x y z
N MET A 1 4.57 13.16 3.75
CA MET A 1 3.40 13.55 2.93
C MET A 1 2.16 13.17 3.71
N GLU A 2 1.38 14.15 4.11
CA GLU A 2 0.11 13.98 4.80
C GLU A 2 -0.99 13.59 3.80
N ILE A 3 -1.94 12.77 4.24
CA ILE A 3 -3.13 12.41 3.47
C ILE A 3 -4.35 12.84 4.27
N VAL A 4 -5.25 13.61 3.65
CA VAL A 4 -6.53 13.99 4.25
C VAL A 4 -7.66 13.50 3.35
N LEU A 5 -8.55 12.68 3.92
CA LEU A 5 -9.80 12.32 3.29
C LEU A 5 -10.90 13.20 3.87
N GLN A 6 -11.62 13.89 3.01
CA GLN A 6 -12.70 14.79 3.42
C GLN A 6 -14.00 14.32 2.81
N ASN A 7 -14.86 13.74 3.63
CA ASN A 7 -16.23 13.39 3.28
C ASN A 7 -16.32 12.47 2.04
N ILE A 8 -15.43 11.48 1.94
CA ILE A 8 -15.34 10.59 0.79
C ILE A 8 -16.56 9.69 0.72
N GLY A 9 -17.30 9.81 -0.37
CA GLY A 9 -18.39 8.91 -0.76
C GLY A 9 -18.06 8.18 -2.06
N LYS A 10 -18.50 6.92 -2.16
CA LYS A 10 -18.41 6.14 -3.41
C LYS A 10 -19.60 5.22 -3.56
N GLN A 11 -20.37 5.45 -4.62
CA GLN A 11 -21.43 4.55 -5.06
C GLN A 11 -21.11 4.00 -6.44
N PHE A 12 -21.24 2.70 -6.62
CA PHE A 12 -21.06 2.05 -7.91
C PHE A 12 -22.37 2.05 -8.73
N LYS A 13 -22.25 1.83 -10.05
CA LYS A 13 -23.41 1.84 -10.97
C LYS A 13 -24.50 0.80 -10.64
N ASN A 14 -24.14 -0.28 -9.95
CA ASN A 14 -25.06 -1.30 -9.46
C ASN A 14 -25.84 -0.88 -8.20
N GLY A 15 -25.69 0.37 -7.74
CA GLY A 15 -26.33 0.90 -6.54
C GLY A 15 -25.57 0.66 -5.23
N THR A 16 -24.53 -0.17 -5.22
CA THR A 16 -23.75 -0.46 -4.00
C THR A 16 -23.00 0.80 -3.55
N ARG A 17 -23.27 1.25 -2.33
CA ARG A 17 -22.54 2.33 -1.65
C ARG A 17 -21.38 1.71 -0.90
N ALA A 18 -20.16 1.88 -1.41
CA ALA A 18 -18.95 1.27 -0.86
C ALA A 18 -18.27 2.15 0.19
N LEU A 19 -18.42 3.48 0.10
CA LEU A 19 -17.94 4.44 1.10
C LEU A 19 -19.01 5.51 1.30
N ASP A 20 -19.17 5.92 2.56
CA ASP A 20 -20.16 6.89 3.00
C ASP A 20 -19.56 7.88 3.98
N HIS A 21 -19.32 9.11 3.53
CA HIS A 21 -18.80 10.23 4.33
C HIS A 21 -17.50 9.94 5.10
N VAL A 22 -16.60 9.12 4.54
CA VAL A 22 -15.32 8.76 5.17
C VAL A 22 -14.43 9.99 5.30
N THR A 23 -14.07 10.32 6.55
CA THR A 23 -13.23 11.47 6.88
C THR A 23 -12.19 11.07 7.93
N PHE A 24 -10.92 11.19 7.59
CA PHE A 24 -9.79 11.08 8.52
C PHE A 24 -8.51 11.65 7.89
N THR A 25 -7.51 11.90 8.74
CA THR A 25 -6.19 12.39 8.31
C THR A 25 -5.13 11.37 8.68
N ILE A 26 -4.17 11.13 7.80
CA ILE A 26 -2.98 10.31 8.05
C ILE A 26 -1.77 11.25 8.04
N PRO A 27 -1.15 11.53 9.18
CA PRO A 27 0.09 12.29 9.27
C PRO A 27 1.24 11.62 8.53
N GLN A 28 2.23 12.41 8.16
CA GLN A 28 3.45 11.87 7.57
C GLN A 28 4.18 10.95 8.54
N GLY A 29 4.62 9.80 8.05
CA GLY A 29 5.43 8.85 8.81
C GLY A 29 4.65 7.98 9.79
N GLU A 30 3.31 8.00 9.77
CA GLU A 30 2.47 7.14 10.58
C GLU A 30 2.25 5.77 9.90
N PHE A 31 2.19 4.70 10.70
CA PHE A 31 1.76 3.38 10.24
C PHE A 31 0.31 3.17 10.67
N VAL A 32 -0.60 3.23 9.73
CA VAL A 32 -2.05 3.12 9.97
C VAL A 32 -2.57 1.79 9.41
N SER A 33 -3.31 1.04 10.21
CA SER A 33 -4.09 -0.11 9.74
C SER A 33 -5.55 0.26 9.52
N VAL A 34 -6.10 -0.17 8.40
CA VAL A 34 -7.54 -0.13 8.12
C VAL A 34 -8.09 -1.55 8.29
N ILE A 35 -9.00 -1.71 9.24
CA ILE A 35 -9.64 -3.00 9.54
C ILE A 35 -11.15 -2.93 9.32
N GLY A 36 -11.80 -4.09 9.24
CA GLY A 36 -13.25 -4.20 9.10
C GLY A 36 -13.64 -5.48 8.36
N PRO A 37 -14.94 -5.84 8.37
CA PRO A 37 -15.44 -7.04 7.71
C PRO A 37 -15.22 -6.99 6.19
N SER A 38 -15.47 -8.14 5.54
CA SER A 38 -15.53 -8.19 4.08
C SER A 38 -16.67 -7.28 3.60
N GLY A 39 -16.41 -6.50 2.56
CA GLY A 39 -17.40 -5.54 2.06
C GLY A 39 -17.44 -4.17 2.77
N ALA A 40 -16.71 -3.95 3.85
CA ALA A 40 -16.69 -2.69 4.59
C ALA A 40 -16.18 -1.45 3.80
N GLY A 41 -15.66 -1.64 2.57
CA GLY A 41 -15.18 -0.53 1.73
C GLY A 41 -13.66 -0.37 1.68
N LYS A 42 -12.89 -1.18 2.42
CA LYS A 42 -11.42 -1.08 2.53
C LYS A 42 -10.72 -1.06 1.17
N THR A 43 -11.00 -2.04 0.31
CA THR A 43 -10.40 -2.13 -1.04
C THR A 43 -10.78 -0.92 -1.91
N THR A 44 -12.02 -0.42 -1.79
CA THR A 44 -12.45 0.79 -2.50
C THR A 44 -11.68 2.02 -2.03
N LEU A 45 -11.48 2.15 -0.72
CA LEU A 45 -10.66 3.20 -0.13
C LEU A 45 -9.22 3.17 -0.69
N PHE A 46 -8.59 2.00 -0.71
CA PHE A 46 -7.25 1.82 -1.26
C PHE A 46 -7.17 2.14 -2.76
N ARG A 47 -8.19 1.76 -3.54
CA ARG A 47 -8.28 2.11 -4.97
C ARG A 47 -8.43 3.61 -5.21
N ILE A 48 -9.12 4.32 -4.34
CA ILE A 48 -9.21 5.79 -4.41
C ILE A 48 -7.84 6.41 -4.09
N LEU A 49 -7.18 5.97 -3.03
CA LEU A 49 -5.88 6.51 -2.61
C LEU A 49 -4.78 6.27 -3.65
N ASN A 50 -4.75 5.11 -4.32
CA ASN A 50 -3.78 4.86 -5.38
C ASN A 50 -4.18 5.46 -6.75
N GLY A 51 -5.35 6.09 -6.82
CA GLY A 51 -5.88 6.74 -8.02
C GLY A 51 -6.35 5.79 -9.12
N MET A 52 -6.71 4.54 -8.76
CA MET A 52 -7.40 3.59 -9.65
C MET A 52 -8.90 3.88 -9.73
N GLU A 53 -9.47 4.45 -8.65
CA GLU A 53 -10.86 4.89 -8.59
C GLU A 53 -10.92 6.38 -8.24
N THR A 54 -11.99 7.04 -8.69
CA THR A 54 -12.31 8.40 -8.28
C THR A 54 -13.39 8.36 -7.21
N PRO A 55 -13.33 9.20 -6.17
CA PRO A 55 -14.46 9.34 -5.25
C PRO A 55 -15.69 9.84 -6.02
N GLY A 56 -16.87 9.50 -5.54
CA GLY A 56 -18.14 10.07 -6.03
C GLY A 56 -18.36 11.44 -5.43
N ASP A 57 -18.07 11.57 -4.13
CA ASP A 57 -18.21 12.80 -3.35
C ASP A 57 -16.96 13.00 -2.49
N GLY A 58 -16.75 14.23 -2.05
CA GLY A 58 -15.62 14.59 -1.19
C GLY A 58 -14.31 14.81 -1.92
N ALA A 59 -13.21 14.95 -1.17
CA ALA A 59 -11.88 15.24 -1.70
C ALA A 59 -10.78 14.45 -0.99
N VAL A 60 -9.75 14.02 -1.74
CA VAL A 60 -8.51 13.44 -1.20
C VAL A 60 -7.41 14.47 -1.38
N LEU A 61 -6.88 14.96 -0.26
CA LEU A 61 -5.80 15.93 -0.26
C LEU A 61 -4.47 15.25 0.08
N PHE A 62 -3.44 15.63 -0.68
CA PHE A 62 -2.05 15.30 -0.41
C PHE A 62 -1.27 16.59 -0.14
N ASP A 63 -0.72 16.71 1.09
CA ASP A 63 -0.09 17.95 1.58
C ASP A 63 -0.99 19.20 1.33
N GLY A 64 -2.29 19.07 1.66
CA GLY A 64 -3.29 20.13 1.54
C GLY A 64 -3.83 20.40 0.13
N SER A 65 -3.36 19.70 -0.90
CA SER A 65 -3.81 19.89 -2.29
C SER A 65 -4.69 18.74 -2.74
N ASP A 66 -5.90 19.04 -3.22
CA ASP A 66 -6.82 18.02 -3.75
C ASP A 66 -6.30 17.44 -5.07
N ILE A 67 -6.12 16.10 -5.09
CA ILE A 67 -5.61 15.38 -6.25
C ILE A 67 -6.49 15.54 -7.49
N ALA A 68 -7.80 15.74 -7.33
CA ALA A 68 -8.74 15.93 -8.43
C ALA A 68 -8.52 17.27 -9.14
N SER A 69 -8.16 18.31 -8.41
CA SER A 69 -7.92 19.68 -8.93
C SER A 69 -6.49 19.91 -9.42
N MET A 70 -5.55 18.98 -9.13
CA MET A 70 -4.15 19.12 -9.55
C MET A 70 -3.98 19.09 -11.06
N SER A 71 -2.98 19.85 -11.56
CA SER A 71 -2.52 19.73 -12.95
C SER A 71 -1.99 18.31 -13.24
N GLY A 72 -1.98 17.91 -14.51
CA GLY A 72 -1.51 16.58 -14.91
C GLY A 72 -0.11 16.23 -14.39
N THR A 73 0.82 17.19 -14.38
CA THR A 73 2.18 17.00 -13.87
C THR A 73 2.21 16.85 -12.35
N ALA A 74 1.49 17.71 -11.61
CA ALA A 74 1.40 17.61 -10.15
C ALA A 74 0.76 16.30 -9.71
N ARG A 75 -0.35 15.91 -10.34
CA ARG A 75 -1.02 14.62 -10.11
C ARG A 75 -0.09 13.43 -10.38
N LYS A 76 0.70 13.47 -11.48
CA LYS A 76 1.69 12.43 -11.79
C LYS A 76 2.75 12.33 -10.70
N ASN A 77 3.22 13.46 -10.15
CA ASN A 77 4.20 13.47 -9.07
C ASN A 77 3.65 12.87 -7.77
N VAL A 78 2.39 13.19 -7.40
CA VAL A 78 1.72 12.56 -6.25
C VAL A 78 1.61 11.05 -6.47
N LYS A 79 1.11 10.60 -7.62
CA LYS A 79 1.03 9.16 -7.94
C LYS A 79 2.40 8.45 -7.93
N ARG A 80 3.48 9.15 -8.28
CA ARG A 80 4.85 8.61 -8.19
C ARG A 80 5.31 8.43 -6.75
N SER A 81 4.85 9.26 -5.84
CA SER A 81 5.20 9.17 -4.42
C SER A 81 4.38 8.14 -3.64
N ILE A 82 3.47 7.45 -4.30
CA ILE A 82 2.69 6.35 -3.72
C ILE A 82 3.20 5.03 -4.28
N GLY A 83 3.71 4.17 -3.41
CA GLY A 83 4.01 2.78 -3.69
C GLY A 83 2.84 1.91 -3.29
N THR A 84 2.56 0.84 -4.05
CA THR A 84 1.49 -0.10 -3.70
C THR A 84 2.05 -1.52 -3.63
N ILE A 85 1.74 -2.22 -2.55
CA ILE A 85 2.02 -3.62 -2.31
C ILE A 85 0.68 -4.33 -2.35
N TYR A 86 0.51 -5.26 -3.29
CA TYR A 86 -0.74 -5.98 -3.53
C TYR A 86 -0.72 -7.35 -2.87
N GLN A 87 -1.89 -7.84 -2.50
CA GLN A 87 -2.08 -9.18 -1.94
C GLN A 87 -1.55 -10.29 -2.86
N ASP A 88 -1.79 -10.19 -4.17
CA ASP A 88 -1.35 -11.17 -5.18
C ASP A 88 0.05 -10.87 -5.73
N PHE A 89 0.87 -10.11 -4.98
CA PHE A 89 2.22 -9.67 -5.34
C PHE A 89 2.30 -8.89 -6.67
N CYS A 90 1.46 -9.17 -7.66
CA CYS A 90 1.47 -8.60 -9.02
C CYS A 90 2.86 -8.64 -9.67
N LEU A 91 3.57 -9.76 -9.55
CA LEU A 91 4.89 -10.00 -10.14
C LEU A 91 4.77 -10.79 -11.44
N VAL A 92 5.70 -10.56 -12.37
CA VAL A 92 5.82 -11.32 -13.62
C VAL A 92 6.59 -12.60 -13.32
N GLU A 93 5.92 -13.74 -13.26
CA GLU A 93 6.47 -15.01 -12.75
C GLU A 93 7.67 -15.55 -13.55
N ASN A 94 7.65 -15.40 -14.88
CA ASN A 94 8.73 -15.87 -15.74
C ASN A 94 9.90 -14.88 -15.86
N SER A 95 9.84 -13.73 -15.19
CA SER A 95 10.92 -12.75 -15.14
C SER A 95 11.72 -12.89 -13.86
N THR A 96 12.98 -12.44 -13.88
CA THR A 96 13.84 -12.45 -12.69
C THR A 96 13.33 -11.50 -11.62
N CYS A 97 13.76 -11.72 -10.38
CA CYS A 97 13.48 -10.84 -9.24
C CYS A 97 13.92 -9.40 -9.54
N LEU A 98 15.14 -9.21 -10.05
CA LEU A 98 15.69 -7.92 -10.46
C LEU A 98 14.86 -7.25 -11.56
N ALA A 99 14.45 -8.01 -12.59
CA ALA A 99 13.63 -7.48 -13.67
C ALA A 99 12.27 -6.98 -13.13
N ASN A 100 11.66 -7.71 -12.20
CA ASN A 100 10.42 -7.30 -11.56
C ASN A 100 10.58 -5.97 -10.77
N VAL A 101 11.65 -5.80 -10.00
CA VAL A 101 11.91 -4.55 -9.28
C VAL A 101 12.10 -3.39 -10.27
N LEU A 102 12.81 -3.61 -11.36
CA LEU A 102 13.07 -2.62 -12.40
C LEU A 102 11.80 -2.17 -13.13
N THR A 103 10.73 -2.96 -13.18
CA THR A 103 9.44 -2.54 -13.78
C THR A 103 8.88 -1.27 -13.16
N ALA A 104 9.20 -0.98 -11.90
CA ALA A 104 8.80 0.27 -11.24
C ALA A 104 9.30 1.53 -11.96
N CYS A 105 10.38 1.42 -12.76
CA CYS A 105 10.95 2.53 -13.51
C CYS A 105 10.26 2.77 -14.87
N LEU A 106 9.46 1.81 -15.37
CA LEU A 106 8.88 1.88 -16.71
C LEU A 106 8.09 3.18 -17.00
N PRO A 107 7.28 3.72 -16.06
CA PRO A 107 6.53 4.96 -16.30
C PRO A 107 7.42 6.20 -16.51
N ASP A 108 8.72 6.11 -16.17
CA ASP A 108 9.69 7.20 -16.22
C ASP A 108 10.76 6.97 -17.31
N MET A 109 10.52 5.99 -18.17
CA MET A 109 11.40 5.65 -19.29
C MET A 109 10.78 6.10 -20.62
N GLY A 110 11.65 6.40 -21.58
CA GLY A 110 11.20 6.57 -22.97
C GLY A 110 10.70 5.24 -23.56
N PHE A 111 9.91 5.33 -24.62
CA PHE A 111 9.29 4.17 -25.25
C PHE A 111 10.28 3.05 -25.62
N PHE A 112 11.34 3.37 -26.37
CA PHE A 112 12.33 2.36 -26.80
C PHE A 112 13.07 1.68 -25.63
N PRO A 113 13.66 2.42 -24.66
CA PRO A 113 14.28 1.78 -23.50
C PRO A 113 13.31 0.93 -22.69
N ALA A 114 12.03 1.33 -22.57
CA ALA A 114 11.02 0.57 -21.85
C ALA A 114 10.69 -0.77 -22.55
N VAL A 115 10.50 -0.74 -23.88
CA VAL A 115 10.17 -1.93 -24.67
C VAL A 115 11.33 -2.93 -24.69
N PHE A 116 12.57 -2.46 -24.79
CA PHE A 116 13.76 -3.32 -24.85
C PHE A 116 14.36 -3.64 -23.47
N GLY A 117 13.75 -3.20 -22.36
CA GLY A 117 14.25 -3.46 -21.02
C GLY A 117 15.62 -2.84 -20.71
N ILE A 118 15.94 -1.69 -21.30
CA ILE A 118 17.23 -1.01 -21.15
C ILE A 118 17.17 -0.05 -19.97
N TYR A 119 17.41 -0.55 -18.76
CA TYR A 119 17.27 0.23 -17.52
C TYR A 119 18.49 1.10 -17.16
N GLY A 120 19.65 0.85 -17.77
CA GLY A 120 20.90 1.54 -17.45
C GLY A 120 21.52 1.11 -16.12
N LYS A 121 22.84 1.34 -15.98
CA LYS A 121 23.62 0.85 -14.81
C LYS A 121 23.14 1.43 -13.48
N LYS A 122 22.73 2.71 -13.43
CA LYS A 122 22.30 3.38 -12.19
C LYS A 122 21.04 2.73 -11.61
N ARG A 123 19.99 2.52 -12.43
CA ARG A 123 18.73 1.89 -12.00
C ARG A 123 18.94 0.44 -11.58
N ARG A 124 19.80 -0.30 -12.32
CA ARG A 124 20.12 -1.69 -11.96
C ARG A 124 20.83 -1.77 -10.60
N ALA A 125 21.82 -0.90 -10.36
CA ALA A 125 22.52 -0.84 -9.07
C ALA A 125 21.59 -0.47 -7.92
N GLU A 126 20.64 0.42 -8.15
CA GLU A 126 19.65 0.83 -7.19
C GLU A 126 18.65 -0.30 -6.87
N ALA A 127 18.16 -1.01 -7.89
CA ALA A 127 17.30 -2.18 -7.72
C ALA A 127 17.99 -3.28 -6.91
N LEU A 128 19.28 -3.52 -7.13
CA LEU A 128 20.06 -4.48 -6.33
C LEU A 128 20.18 -4.04 -4.87
N LYS A 129 20.33 -2.74 -4.57
CA LYS A 129 20.30 -2.23 -3.19
C LYS A 129 18.96 -2.48 -2.50
N PHE A 130 17.84 -2.29 -3.19
CA PHE A 130 16.54 -2.62 -2.62
C PHE A 130 16.33 -4.12 -2.45
N LEU A 131 16.84 -4.94 -3.36
CA LEU A 131 16.84 -6.40 -3.19
C LEU A 131 17.70 -6.85 -2.00
N ASP A 132 18.86 -6.25 -1.81
CA ASP A 132 19.70 -6.48 -0.63
C ASP A 132 18.96 -6.10 0.66
N ARG A 133 18.34 -4.93 0.68
CA ARG A 133 17.55 -4.44 1.84
C ARG A 133 16.42 -5.38 2.26
N VAL A 134 15.81 -6.07 1.32
CA VAL A 134 14.75 -7.04 1.60
C VAL A 134 15.28 -8.48 1.74
N GLY A 135 16.60 -8.70 1.71
CA GLY A 135 17.26 -10.00 1.85
C GLY A 135 17.10 -10.92 0.63
N LEU A 136 17.07 -10.33 -0.57
CA LEU A 136 16.92 -11.07 -1.85
C LEU A 136 18.06 -10.83 -2.85
N LEU A 137 19.21 -10.28 -2.42
CA LEU A 137 20.31 -9.98 -3.33
C LEU A 137 20.80 -11.22 -4.09
N GLU A 138 21.03 -12.33 -3.39
CA GLU A 138 21.50 -13.59 -3.95
C GLU A 138 20.49 -14.23 -4.93
N LYS A 139 19.21 -13.84 -4.82
CA LYS A 139 18.12 -14.30 -5.67
C LYS A 139 17.73 -13.30 -6.76
N SER A 140 18.56 -12.27 -6.98
CA SER A 140 18.24 -11.20 -7.94
C SER A 140 17.99 -11.71 -9.36
N GLU A 141 18.73 -12.72 -9.81
CA GLU A 141 18.60 -13.32 -11.15
C GLU A 141 17.66 -14.57 -11.14
N GLU A 142 17.10 -14.96 -10.00
CA GLU A 142 16.15 -16.07 -9.89
C GLU A 142 14.80 -15.68 -10.49
N PRO A 143 14.17 -16.50 -11.34
CA PRO A 143 12.79 -16.30 -11.78
C PRO A 143 11.81 -16.30 -10.61
N VAL A 144 10.86 -15.36 -10.61
CA VAL A 144 9.91 -15.17 -9.50
C VAL A 144 9.06 -16.41 -9.23
N LYS A 145 8.74 -17.22 -10.24
CA LYS A 145 8.00 -18.48 -10.07
C LYS A 145 8.67 -19.46 -9.10
N ASN A 146 10.00 -19.40 -8.94
CA ASN A 146 10.78 -20.26 -8.06
C ASN A 146 10.86 -19.72 -6.62
N LEU A 147 10.36 -18.50 -6.35
CA LEU A 147 10.39 -17.89 -5.04
C LEU A 147 9.25 -18.40 -4.16
N SER A 148 9.51 -18.51 -2.86
CA SER A 148 8.45 -18.73 -1.86
C SER A 148 7.51 -17.51 -1.78
N GLY A 149 6.32 -17.68 -1.17
CA GLY A 149 5.35 -16.59 -0.98
C GLY A 149 5.98 -15.38 -0.25
N GLY A 150 6.71 -15.61 0.84
CA GLY A 150 7.40 -14.55 1.57
C GLY A 150 8.51 -13.87 0.75
N GLN A 151 9.22 -14.62 -0.09
CA GLN A 151 10.21 -14.05 -1.02
C GLN A 151 9.54 -13.23 -2.12
N LYS A 152 8.41 -13.68 -2.68
CA LYS A 152 7.60 -12.91 -3.63
C LYS A 152 7.14 -11.59 -2.99
N GLN A 153 6.68 -11.62 -1.74
CA GLN A 153 6.26 -10.42 -1.03
C GLN A 153 7.43 -9.44 -0.81
N ARG A 154 8.60 -9.94 -0.41
CA ARG A 154 9.81 -9.12 -0.30
C ARG A 154 10.20 -8.48 -1.64
N ALA A 155 10.09 -9.20 -2.76
CA ALA A 155 10.34 -8.66 -4.10
C ALA A 155 9.31 -7.57 -4.47
N ALA A 156 8.03 -7.75 -4.12
CA ALA A 156 6.99 -6.74 -4.31
C ALA A 156 7.27 -5.46 -3.48
N ILE A 157 7.75 -5.62 -2.25
CA ILE A 157 8.19 -4.49 -1.39
C ILE A 157 9.38 -3.78 -2.05
N ALA A 158 10.43 -4.49 -2.48
CA ALA A 158 11.58 -3.89 -3.16
C ALA A 158 11.15 -3.11 -4.41
N ARG A 159 10.21 -3.66 -5.20
CA ARG A 159 9.63 -2.97 -6.35
C ARG A 159 8.90 -1.67 -5.95
N ALA A 160 8.12 -1.69 -4.89
CA ALA A 160 7.44 -0.50 -4.40
C ALA A 160 8.43 0.58 -3.94
N LEU A 161 9.50 0.19 -3.25
CA LEU A 161 10.55 1.09 -2.77
C LEU A 161 11.38 1.72 -3.89
N MET A 162 11.50 1.07 -5.05
CA MET A 162 12.28 1.57 -6.20
C MET A 162 11.82 2.93 -6.70
N ARG A 163 10.62 3.37 -6.36
CA ARG A 163 10.06 4.68 -6.68
C ARG A 163 10.28 5.74 -5.62
N HIS A 164 11.01 5.44 -4.55
CA HIS A 164 11.20 6.31 -3.38
C HIS A 164 9.86 6.87 -2.86
N PRO A 165 8.91 6.00 -2.52
CA PRO A 165 7.59 6.44 -2.13
C PRO A 165 7.63 7.22 -0.82
N LYS A 166 6.76 8.22 -0.69
CA LYS A 166 6.45 8.88 0.58
C LYS A 166 5.34 8.16 1.33
N ILE A 167 4.53 7.40 0.59
CA ILE A 167 3.40 6.61 1.09
C ILE A 167 3.50 5.20 0.51
N LEU A 168 3.34 4.19 1.36
CA LEU A 168 3.13 2.80 0.97
C LEU A 168 1.69 2.39 1.31
N LEU A 169 0.96 1.98 0.30
CA LEU A 169 -0.35 1.34 0.44
C LEU A 169 -0.12 -0.18 0.41
N ALA A 170 -0.33 -0.86 1.51
CA ALA A 170 -0.14 -2.30 1.63
C ALA A 170 -1.51 -2.99 1.75
N ASP A 171 -1.95 -3.63 0.68
CA ASP A 171 -3.23 -4.33 0.62
C ASP A 171 -3.01 -5.79 1.03
N GLU A 172 -3.35 -6.12 2.27
CA GLU A 172 -3.21 -7.43 2.89
C GLU A 172 -1.82 -8.07 2.73
N PRO A 173 -0.73 -7.39 3.12
CA PRO A 173 0.63 -7.78 2.78
C PRO A 173 1.09 -9.11 3.40
N ALA A 174 0.35 -9.66 4.36
CA ALA A 174 0.65 -10.90 5.07
C ALA A 174 -0.43 -11.98 4.94
N ALA A 175 -1.54 -11.74 4.21
CA ALA A 175 -2.71 -12.63 4.20
C ALA A 175 -2.45 -14.04 3.64
N SER A 176 -1.56 -14.14 2.64
CA SER A 176 -1.24 -15.42 1.98
C SER A 176 0.00 -16.12 2.55
N LEU A 177 0.48 -15.69 3.73
CA LEU A 177 1.71 -16.17 4.34
C LEU A 177 1.43 -16.86 5.67
N ASP A 178 2.31 -17.77 6.06
CA ASP A 178 2.28 -18.32 7.41
C ASP A 178 2.53 -17.22 8.45
N PRO A 179 2.10 -17.39 9.71
CA PRO A 179 2.19 -16.34 10.72
C PRO A 179 3.62 -15.83 10.99
N VAL A 180 4.63 -16.71 10.91
CA VAL A 180 6.02 -16.34 11.13
C VAL A 180 6.54 -15.46 9.99
N THR A 181 6.32 -15.90 8.76
CA THR A 181 6.69 -15.13 7.57
C THR A 181 5.91 -13.81 7.49
N GLY A 182 4.61 -13.83 7.80
CA GLY A 182 3.78 -12.63 7.86
C GLY A 182 4.33 -11.58 8.82
N ARG A 183 4.71 -12.00 10.04
CA ARG A 183 5.34 -11.12 11.04
C ARG A 183 6.66 -10.53 10.53
N GLN A 184 7.49 -11.33 9.86
CA GLN A 184 8.74 -10.83 9.26
C GLN A 184 8.50 -9.76 8.18
N ILE A 185 7.45 -9.91 7.37
CA ILE A 185 7.06 -8.91 6.36
C ILE A 185 6.62 -7.62 7.03
N LEU A 186 5.80 -7.70 8.09
CA LEU A 186 5.33 -6.52 8.81
C LEU A 186 6.46 -5.82 9.58
N THR A 187 7.38 -6.58 10.16
CA THR A 187 8.61 -6.03 10.77
C THR A 187 9.42 -5.25 9.73
N LEU A 188 9.60 -5.81 8.52
CA LEU A 188 10.29 -5.10 7.44
C LEU A 188 9.56 -3.79 7.05
N LEU A 189 8.23 -3.80 6.97
CA LEU A 189 7.45 -2.59 6.70
C LEU A 189 7.60 -1.56 7.84
N LYS A 190 7.56 -2.00 9.10
CA LYS A 190 7.78 -1.12 10.25
C LYS A 190 9.18 -0.49 10.23
N GLU A 191 10.21 -1.27 9.92
CA GLU A 191 11.57 -0.74 9.75
C GLU A 191 11.67 0.30 8.62
N ILE A 192 10.95 0.09 7.51
CA ILE A 192 10.90 1.06 6.40
C ILE A 192 10.24 2.36 6.88
N GLN A 193 9.13 2.26 7.60
CA GLN A 193 8.43 3.41 8.16
C GLN A 193 9.35 4.20 9.10
N GLU A 194 10.00 3.54 10.05
CA GLU A 194 10.85 4.18 11.07
C GLU A 194 12.13 4.79 10.50
N LYS A 195 12.82 4.06 9.60
CA LYS A 195 14.13 4.49 9.07
C LYS A 195 14.00 5.53 7.95
N ASP A 196 12.96 5.43 7.11
CA ASP A 196 12.81 6.29 5.92
C ASP A 196 11.73 7.36 6.11
N GLY A 197 10.97 7.34 7.20
CA GLY A 197 9.85 8.26 7.43
C GLY A 197 8.70 8.11 6.43
N VAL A 198 8.55 6.90 5.87
CA VAL A 198 7.49 6.58 4.91
C VAL A 198 6.18 6.38 5.67
N THR A 199 5.10 7.02 5.21
CA THR A 199 3.75 6.75 5.72
C THR A 199 3.27 5.41 5.20
N ILE A 200 2.75 4.55 6.08
CA ILE A 200 2.19 3.25 5.67
C ILE A 200 0.71 3.20 5.98
N LEU A 201 -0.09 2.88 4.99
CA LEU A 201 -1.48 2.51 5.16
C LEU A 201 -1.63 1.03 4.79
N MET A 202 -2.01 0.22 5.75
CA MET A 202 -2.18 -1.22 5.60
C MET A 202 -3.66 -1.59 5.67
N ASN A 203 -4.18 -2.28 4.65
CA ASN A 203 -5.43 -3.03 4.78
C ASN A 203 -5.13 -4.37 5.44
N SER A 204 -5.84 -4.70 6.51
CA SER A 204 -5.62 -5.94 7.24
C SER A 204 -6.93 -6.57 7.71
N HIS A 205 -7.00 -7.90 7.61
CA HIS A 205 -8.02 -8.71 8.27
C HIS A 205 -7.51 -9.32 9.59
N ASN A 206 -6.21 -9.23 9.86
CA ASN A 206 -5.60 -9.76 11.07
C ASN A 206 -5.47 -8.64 12.12
N LEU A 207 -6.30 -8.76 13.16
CA LEU A 207 -6.35 -7.78 14.25
C LEU A 207 -5.05 -7.77 15.07
N GLU A 208 -4.48 -8.96 15.37
CA GLU A 208 -3.24 -9.09 16.13
C GLU A 208 -2.10 -8.32 15.46
N PHE A 209 -1.91 -8.53 14.16
CA PHE A 209 -0.92 -7.79 13.39
C PHE A 209 -1.19 -6.29 13.35
N SER A 210 -2.46 -5.89 13.23
CA SER A 210 -2.82 -4.46 13.25
C SER A 210 -2.50 -3.83 14.60
N GLN A 211 -2.75 -4.53 15.70
CA GLN A 211 -2.42 -4.05 17.06
C GLN A 211 -0.92 -4.02 17.33
N GLU A 212 -0.16 -4.98 16.79
CA GLU A 212 1.29 -5.10 17.05
C GLU A 212 2.11 -4.07 16.25
N PHE A 213 1.74 -3.82 14.99
CA PHE A 213 2.60 -3.07 14.06
C PHE A 213 2.16 -1.63 13.79
N SER A 214 0.88 -1.29 14.05
CA SER A 214 0.35 0.03 13.69
C SER A 214 0.48 1.03 14.83
N ASP A 215 0.68 2.29 14.46
CA ASP A 215 0.61 3.41 15.39
C ASP A 215 -0.86 3.81 15.65
N ARG A 216 -1.75 3.53 14.67
CA ARG A 216 -3.18 3.86 14.69
C ARG A 216 -3.99 2.85 13.88
N ILE A 217 -5.22 2.62 14.31
CA ILE A 217 -6.17 1.72 13.66
C ILE A 217 -7.43 2.50 13.29
N ILE A 218 -7.87 2.31 12.05
CA ILE A 218 -9.14 2.83 11.53
C ILE A 218 -10.07 1.63 11.29
N GLY A 219 -11.19 1.59 11.97
CA GLY A 219 -12.24 0.58 11.79
C GLY A 219 -13.28 1.06 10.79
N LEU A 220 -13.45 0.31 9.70
CA LEU A 220 -14.49 0.55 8.70
C LEU A 220 -15.62 -0.48 8.84
N LYS A 221 -16.88 -0.02 8.76
CA LYS A 221 -18.08 -0.86 8.65
C LYS A 221 -19.08 -0.18 7.71
N ASP A 222 -19.63 -0.91 6.76
CA ASP A 222 -20.66 -0.44 5.83
C ASP A 222 -20.30 0.91 5.16
N GLY A 223 -19.03 1.05 4.79
CA GLY A 223 -18.51 2.27 4.17
C GLY A 223 -18.25 3.44 5.10
N ASN A 224 -18.46 3.30 6.42
CA ASN A 224 -18.28 4.35 7.42
C ASN A 224 -17.09 4.07 8.33
N VAL A 225 -16.46 5.14 8.83
CA VAL A 225 -15.47 5.05 9.91
C VAL A 225 -16.23 4.90 11.23
N VAL A 226 -16.07 3.75 11.89
CA VAL A 226 -16.72 3.45 13.19
C VAL A 226 -15.72 3.44 14.34
N PHE A 227 -14.44 3.43 14.04
CA PHE A 227 -13.36 3.55 15.02
C PHE A 227 -12.16 4.28 14.39
N ASP A 228 -11.52 5.11 15.16
CA ASP A 228 -10.28 5.80 14.80
C ASP A 228 -9.51 6.10 16.08
N GLY A 229 -8.45 5.32 16.35
CA GLY A 229 -7.74 5.40 17.62
C GLY A 229 -6.46 4.57 17.67
N LYS A 230 -5.79 4.59 18.82
CA LYS A 230 -4.58 3.81 19.06
C LYS A 230 -4.89 2.31 19.24
N PRO A 231 -3.93 1.40 18.90
CA PRO A 231 -4.12 -0.04 19.11
C PRO A 231 -4.55 -0.42 20.53
N GLY A 232 -4.00 0.23 21.55
CA GLY A 232 -4.32 -0.03 22.96
C GLY A 232 -5.73 0.38 23.41
N GLU A 233 -6.44 1.18 22.60
CA GLU A 233 -7.83 1.58 22.86
C GLU A 233 -8.82 0.53 22.37
N MET A 234 -8.36 -0.43 21.55
CA MET A 234 -9.18 -1.49 20.98
C MET A 234 -9.66 -2.45 22.08
N ASN A 235 -10.97 -2.52 22.29
CA ASN A 235 -11.62 -3.38 23.27
C ASN A 235 -12.74 -4.20 22.62
N GLU A 236 -13.34 -5.15 23.38
CA GLU A 236 -14.39 -6.01 22.85
C GLU A 236 -15.61 -5.25 22.32
N ASN A 237 -15.99 -4.12 22.94
CA ASN A 237 -17.12 -3.33 22.47
C ASN A 237 -16.84 -2.69 21.11
N ILE A 238 -15.63 -2.15 20.92
CA ILE A 238 -15.19 -1.60 19.63
C ILE A 238 -15.15 -2.71 18.59
N LEU A 239 -14.61 -3.89 18.92
CA LEU A 239 -14.59 -5.04 18.01
C LEU A 239 -16.00 -5.48 17.61
N ARG A 240 -16.94 -5.52 18.56
CA ARG A 240 -18.35 -5.78 18.25
C ARG A 240 -18.91 -4.72 17.31
N THR A 241 -18.63 -3.44 17.54
CA THR A 241 -19.09 -2.36 16.65
C THR A 241 -18.56 -2.53 15.23
N ILE A 242 -17.30 -2.98 15.07
CA ILE A 242 -16.67 -3.17 13.75
C ILE A 242 -17.18 -4.45 13.06
N TYR A 243 -17.26 -5.59 13.77
CA TYR A 243 -17.42 -6.91 13.16
C TYR A 243 -18.79 -7.58 13.38
N HIS A 244 -19.59 -7.14 14.34
CA HIS A 244 -20.91 -7.71 14.61
C HIS A 244 -22.02 -6.74 14.20
N GLU A 245 -23.17 -7.31 13.81
CA GLU A 245 -24.40 -6.56 13.51
C GLU A 245 -25.02 -5.91 14.76
#